data_f3edf628afec8b26a287101e80340aac
#
_entry.id   f3edf628afec8b26a287101e80340aac
#
_cell.length_a   1.000
_cell.length_b   1.000
_cell.length_c   1.000
_cell.angle_alpha   90.00
_cell.angle_beta   90.00
_cell.angle_gamma   90.00
#
_symmetry.space_group_name_H-M   'P 1'
#
loop_
_entity.id
_entity.type
_entity.pdbx_description
1 polymer ?
#
loop_
_entity_poly.entity_id
_entity_poly.type
_entity_poly.pdbx_seq_one_letter_code
_entity_poly.pdbx_strand_id
1 'polypeptide(L)'
;DGSADLYQLIAGLAVACRHGFEIENALDIAEKTYVNVNIHQKENADKLKALAQLPDSCAASATCLQQQREIFQKHNVFSPTMIDGIISKLTSYNDLTLRNDLKDNPEGMLALVNKYFHCG
;
A
#
# COMPACT_ATOMS: atom_id res chain seq x y z
N ASP A 1 -7.36 -9.98 3.85
CA ASP A 1 -6.94 -10.79 2.72
C ASP A 1 -6.38 -12.14 3.20
N GLY A 2 -7.01 -13.25 2.76
CA GLY A 2 -6.65 -14.61 3.17
C GLY A 2 -5.28 -15.08 2.68
N SER A 3 -4.70 -14.41 1.69
CA SER A 3 -3.38 -14.73 1.12
C SER A 3 -2.22 -13.96 1.78
N ALA A 4 -2.50 -13.08 2.74
CA ALA A 4 -1.47 -12.30 3.40
C ALA A 4 -0.60 -13.17 4.31
N ASP A 5 0.72 -12.97 4.25
CA ASP A 5 1.65 -13.50 5.25
C ASP A 5 1.44 -12.74 6.57
N LEU A 6 0.79 -13.40 7.53
CA LEU A 6 0.43 -12.80 8.82
C LEU A 6 1.64 -12.34 9.63
N TYR A 7 2.77 -13.04 9.54
CA TYR A 7 3.99 -12.65 10.26
C TYR A 7 4.58 -11.37 9.68
N GLN A 8 4.66 -11.27 8.35
CA GLN A 8 5.13 -10.06 7.68
C GLN A 8 4.16 -8.88 7.92
N LEU A 9 2.85 -9.14 7.89
CA LEU A 9 1.84 -8.12 8.17
C LEU A 9 1.99 -7.55 9.57
N ILE A 10 2.07 -8.41 10.59
CA ILE A 10 2.23 -7.99 12.00
C ILE A 10 3.56 -7.25 12.19
N ALA A 11 4.65 -7.76 11.61
CA ALA A 11 5.95 -7.09 11.66
C ALA A 11 5.91 -5.70 10.99
N GLY A 12 5.25 -5.58 9.83
CA GLY A 12 5.05 -4.30 9.14
C GLY A 12 4.25 -3.29 9.96
N LEU A 13 3.16 -3.73 10.59
CA LEU A 13 2.36 -2.89 11.48
C LEU A 13 3.18 -2.42 12.70
N ALA A 14 3.95 -3.31 13.32
CA ALA A 14 4.81 -2.96 14.45
C ALA A 14 5.88 -1.93 14.06
N VAL A 15 6.49 -2.08 12.88
CA VAL A 15 7.44 -1.09 12.35
C VAL A 15 6.78 0.26 12.11
N ALA A 16 5.58 0.28 11.50
CA ALA A 16 4.85 1.51 11.22
C ALA A 16 4.45 2.23 12.53
N CYS A 17 3.93 1.50 13.52
CA CYS A 17 3.59 2.05 14.82
C CYS A 17 4.82 2.65 15.53
N ARG A 18 5.92 1.90 15.56
CA ARG A 18 7.17 2.39 16.15
C ARG A 18 7.66 3.65 15.46
N HIS A 19 7.67 3.66 14.13
CA HIS A 19 8.06 4.84 13.36
C HIS A 19 7.20 6.05 13.73
N GLY A 20 5.87 5.88 13.85
CA GLY A 20 4.96 6.93 14.30
C GLY A 20 5.28 7.49 15.69
N PHE A 21 5.81 6.67 16.61
CA PHE A 21 6.26 7.16 17.93
C PHE A 21 7.64 7.82 17.91
N GLU A 22 8.47 7.53 16.91
CA GLU A 22 9.85 8.04 16.81
C GLU A 22 9.94 9.38 16.06
N ILE A 23 8.97 9.73 15.22
CA ILE A 23 9.01 10.98 14.44
C ILE A 23 8.55 12.18 15.28
N GLU A 24 9.27 13.30 15.16
CA GLU A 24 9.02 14.49 15.97
C GLU A 24 7.65 15.13 15.72
N ASN A 25 7.13 15.05 14.48
CA ASN A 25 5.88 15.68 14.06
C ASN A 25 4.70 14.70 14.00
N ALA A 26 4.73 13.61 14.78
CA ALA A 26 3.70 12.57 14.80
C ALA A 26 2.29 13.12 15.04
N LEU A 27 2.14 14.04 16.01
CA LEU A 27 0.84 14.65 16.34
C LEU A 27 0.31 15.52 15.20
N ASP A 28 1.17 16.31 14.56
CA ASP A 28 0.79 17.14 13.41
C ASP A 28 0.30 16.28 12.24
N ILE A 29 0.95 15.14 12.00
CA ILE A 29 0.52 14.18 10.99
C ILE A 29 -0.82 13.57 11.37
N ALA A 30 -0.98 13.15 12.62
CA ALA A 30 -2.24 12.59 13.11
C ALA A 30 -3.41 13.58 12.95
N GLU A 31 -3.22 14.85 13.31
CA GLU A 31 -4.23 15.89 13.14
C GLU A 31 -4.58 16.13 11.66
N LYS A 32 -3.57 16.23 10.78
CA LYS A 32 -3.78 16.43 9.34
C LYS A 32 -4.49 15.27 8.66
N THR A 33 -4.25 14.05 9.12
CA THR A 33 -4.83 12.84 8.55
C THR A 33 -6.12 12.38 9.25
N TYR A 34 -6.49 13.03 10.36
CA TYR A 34 -7.71 12.70 11.11
C TYR A 34 -8.97 13.00 10.30
N VAL A 35 -9.81 12.01 10.14
CA VAL A 35 -11.08 12.09 9.41
C VAL A 35 -12.23 11.65 10.32
N ASN A 36 -13.12 12.57 10.63
CA ASN A 36 -14.31 12.35 11.48
C ASN A 36 -15.63 12.45 10.70
N VAL A 37 -15.57 12.47 9.38
CA VAL A 37 -16.72 12.58 8.49
C VAL A 37 -16.63 11.55 7.36
N ASN A 38 -17.77 11.27 6.73
CA ASN A 38 -17.78 10.41 5.54
C ASN A 38 -17.21 11.20 4.35
N ILE A 39 -15.96 10.91 3.99
CA ILE A 39 -15.24 11.58 2.88
C ILE A 39 -15.82 11.27 1.49
N HIS A 40 -16.69 10.28 1.36
CA HIS A 40 -17.34 9.93 0.09
C HIS A 40 -18.60 10.75 -0.19
N GLN A 41 -19.07 11.57 0.77
CA GLN A 41 -20.13 12.53 0.53
C GLN A 41 -19.62 13.74 -0.23
N LYS A 42 -20.41 14.25 -1.17
CA LYS A 42 -20.02 15.36 -2.06
C LYS A 42 -19.61 16.63 -1.29
N GLU A 43 -20.24 16.88 -0.16
CA GLU A 43 -19.96 18.02 0.73
C GLU A 43 -18.59 17.95 1.41
N ASN A 44 -17.97 16.75 1.47
CA ASN A 44 -16.67 16.52 2.08
C ASN A 44 -15.53 16.30 1.04
N ALA A 45 -15.79 16.62 -0.24
CA ALA A 45 -14.84 16.40 -1.33
C ALA A 45 -13.50 17.12 -1.13
N ASP A 46 -13.48 18.27 -0.47
CA ASP A 46 -12.26 19.01 -0.19
C ASP A 46 -11.38 18.32 0.86
N LYS A 47 -11.98 17.65 1.85
CA LYS A 47 -11.24 16.82 2.80
C LYS A 47 -10.60 15.62 2.11
N LEU A 48 -11.33 14.97 1.20
CA LEU A 48 -10.78 13.85 0.42
C LEU A 48 -9.58 14.28 -0.43
N LYS A 49 -9.64 15.45 -1.07
CA LYS A 49 -8.52 15.99 -1.88
C LYS A 49 -7.28 16.32 -1.06
N ALA A 50 -7.46 16.70 0.21
CA ALA A 50 -6.37 17.04 1.12
C ALA A 50 -5.62 15.79 1.66
N LEU A 51 -6.21 14.62 1.57
CA LEU A 51 -5.59 13.37 2.01
C LEU A 51 -4.62 12.83 0.95
N ALA A 52 -3.48 12.30 1.42
CA ALA A 52 -2.59 11.54 0.56
C ALA A 52 -3.29 10.26 0.08
N GLN A 53 -3.14 9.96 -1.21
CA GLN A 53 -3.68 8.73 -1.77
C GLN A 53 -2.71 7.56 -1.54
N LEU A 54 -3.25 6.40 -1.22
CA LEU A 54 -2.48 5.16 -1.18
C LEU A 54 -2.11 4.71 -2.60
N PRO A 55 -1.00 3.96 -2.76
CA PRO A 55 -0.68 3.34 -4.03
C PRO A 55 -1.84 2.47 -4.54
N ASP A 56 -2.16 2.56 -5.81
CA ASP A 56 -3.27 1.84 -6.44
C ASP A 56 -2.82 0.64 -7.29
N SER A 57 -1.53 0.32 -7.24
CA SER A 57 -0.92 -0.82 -7.95
C SER A 57 0.20 -1.45 -7.12
N CYS A 58 0.52 -2.71 -7.43
CA CYS A 58 1.66 -3.40 -6.82
C CYS A 58 2.98 -2.71 -7.15
N ALA A 59 3.15 -2.27 -8.39
CA ALA A 59 4.36 -1.56 -8.82
C ALA A 59 4.52 -0.19 -8.12
N ALA A 60 3.43 0.56 -7.91
CA ALA A 60 3.46 1.80 -7.13
C ALA A 60 3.78 1.52 -5.66
N SER A 61 3.21 0.45 -5.07
CA SER A 61 3.52 0.01 -3.70
C SER A 61 4.99 -0.37 -3.55
N ALA A 62 5.58 -1.05 -4.55
CA ALA A 62 7.01 -1.37 -4.58
C ALA A 62 7.88 -0.11 -4.55
N THR A 63 7.50 0.92 -5.30
CA THR A 63 8.19 2.22 -5.31
C THR A 63 8.13 2.88 -3.94
N CYS A 64 6.96 2.90 -3.29
CA CYS A 64 6.81 3.45 -1.95
C CYS A 64 7.66 2.67 -0.92
N LEU A 65 7.68 1.34 -0.99
CA LEU A 65 8.51 0.52 -0.11
C LEU A 65 10.00 0.81 -0.32
N GLN A 66 10.45 0.96 -1.57
CA GLN A 66 11.83 1.33 -1.87
C GLN A 66 12.23 2.68 -1.28
N GLN A 67 11.34 3.67 -1.33
CA GLN A 67 11.58 5.00 -0.77
C GLN A 67 11.63 4.99 0.77
N GLN A 68 10.88 4.10 1.40
CA GLN A 68 10.76 3.99 2.85
C GLN A 68 11.57 2.83 3.45
N ARG A 69 12.44 2.19 2.65
CA ARG A 69 13.12 0.95 3.06
C ARG A 69 13.91 1.08 4.36
N GLU A 70 14.50 2.23 4.64
CA GLU A 70 15.25 2.48 5.86
C GLU A 70 14.39 2.34 7.11
N ILE A 71 13.13 2.76 7.06
CA ILE A 71 12.16 2.62 8.16
C ILE A 71 11.94 1.15 8.49
N PHE A 72 11.78 0.31 7.45
CA PHE A 72 11.52 -1.12 7.60
C PHE A 72 12.76 -1.91 8.00
N GLN A 73 13.95 -1.49 7.55
CA GLN A 73 15.22 -2.13 7.89
C GLN A 73 15.76 -1.71 9.28
N LYS A 74 15.30 -0.58 9.80
CA LYS A 74 15.69 -0.09 11.11
C LYS A 74 15.46 -1.18 12.18
N HIS A 75 16.44 -1.37 13.03
CA HIS A 75 16.45 -2.42 14.08
C HIS A 75 16.43 -3.87 13.56
N ASN A 76 16.79 -4.09 12.30
CA ASN A 76 16.87 -5.42 11.66
C ASN A 76 15.55 -6.23 11.69
N VAL A 77 14.39 -5.55 11.67
CA VAL A 77 13.09 -6.23 11.59
C VAL A 77 12.90 -6.88 10.22
N PHE A 78 13.15 -6.11 9.15
CA PHE A 78 13.18 -6.64 7.80
C PHE A 78 14.61 -6.61 7.27
N SER A 79 15.12 -7.75 6.79
CA SER A 79 16.44 -7.79 6.16
C SER A 79 16.43 -7.08 4.80
N PRO A 80 17.56 -6.53 4.33
CA PRO A 80 17.66 -5.96 2.99
C PRO A 80 17.20 -6.92 1.89
N THR A 81 17.61 -8.18 1.95
CA THR A 81 17.22 -9.23 0.99
C THR A 81 15.71 -9.48 0.97
N MET A 82 15.06 -9.43 2.15
CA MET A 82 13.61 -9.60 2.25
C MET A 82 12.88 -8.43 1.57
N ILE A 83 13.30 -7.20 1.82
CA ILE A 83 12.74 -6.01 1.16
C ILE A 83 12.95 -6.09 -0.35
N ASP A 84 14.15 -6.46 -0.81
CA ASP A 84 14.44 -6.62 -2.25
C ASP A 84 13.55 -7.69 -2.88
N GLY A 85 13.31 -8.79 -2.19
CA GLY A 85 12.40 -9.86 -2.64
C GLY A 85 10.95 -9.39 -2.76
N ILE A 86 10.44 -8.64 -1.79
CA ILE A 86 9.09 -8.05 -1.82
C ILE A 86 8.97 -7.07 -2.99
N ILE A 87 9.92 -6.14 -3.15
CA ILE A 87 9.93 -5.17 -4.24
C ILE A 87 9.95 -5.87 -5.60
N SER A 88 10.84 -6.86 -5.78
CA SER A 88 10.92 -7.64 -7.01
C SER A 88 9.60 -8.34 -7.32
N LYS A 89 8.98 -8.96 -6.32
CA LYS A 89 7.69 -9.64 -6.49
C LYS A 89 6.59 -8.66 -6.90
N LEU A 90 6.45 -7.54 -6.20
CA LEU A 90 5.42 -6.53 -6.50
C LEU A 90 5.63 -5.93 -7.90
N THR A 91 6.85 -5.62 -8.27
CA THR A 91 7.20 -5.07 -9.59
C THR A 91 6.89 -6.08 -10.71
N SER A 92 7.04 -7.39 -10.45
CA SER A 92 6.79 -8.43 -11.46
C SER A 92 5.35 -8.51 -11.95
N TYR A 93 4.38 -7.94 -11.23
CA TYR A 93 2.98 -7.89 -11.67
C TYR A 93 2.75 -6.92 -12.82
N ASN A 94 3.62 -5.93 -13.00
CA ASN A 94 3.58 -4.94 -14.10
C ASN A 94 2.18 -4.33 -14.29
N ASP A 95 1.57 -3.86 -13.22
CA ASP A 95 0.15 -3.51 -13.11
C ASP A 95 -0.14 -2.00 -13.11
N LEU A 96 0.86 -1.15 -13.42
CA LEU A 96 0.70 0.33 -13.41
C LEU A 96 -0.42 0.83 -14.33
N THR A 97 -0.61 0.18 -15.49
CA THR A 97 -1.62 0.57 -16.47
C THR A 97 -2.84 -0.34 -16.47
N LEU A 98 -2.82 -1.41 -15.68
CA LEU A 98 -3.78 -2.51 -15.71
C LEU A 98 -5.24 -2.04 -15.62
N ARG A 99 -5.54 -1.05 -14.76
CA ARG A 99 -6.88 -0.48 -14.61
C ARG A 99 -7.38 0.14 -15.92
N ASN A 100 -6.51 0.87 -16.63
CA ASN A 100 -6.85 1.50 -17.90
C ASN A 100 -6.97 0.47 -19.02
N ASP A 101 -6.09 -0.54 -19.03
CA ASP A 101 -6.06 -1.60 -20.06
C ASP A 101 -7.30 -2.50 -19.99
N LEU A 102 -7.89 -2.62 -18.79
CA LEU A 102 -9.09 -3.45 -18.57
C LEU A 102 -10.41 -2.68 -18.58
N LYS A 103 -10.39 -1.33 -18.64
CA LYS A 103 -11.58 -0.50 -18.51
C LYS A 103 -12.69 -0.85 -19.50
N ASP A 104 -12.30 -1.12 -20.76
CA ASP A 104 -13.22 -1.45 -21.85
C ASP A 104 -12.94 -2.85 -22.44
N ASN A 105 -12.33 -3.74 -21.64
CA ASN A 105 -11.92 -5.09 -22.04
C ASN A 105 -12.50 -6.15 -21.08
N PRO A 106 -13.78 -6.54 -21.26
CA PRO A 106 -14.42 -7.52 -20.38
C PRO A 106 -13.77 -8.92 -20.43
N GLU A 107 -13.24 -9.32 -21.60
CA GLU A 107 -12.54 -10.62 -21.74
C GLU A 107 -11.23 -10.62 -20.95
N GLY A 108 -10.45 -9.56 -21.05
CA GLY A 108 -9.24 -9.37 -20.25
C GLY A 108 -9.52 -9.34 -18.76
N MET A 109 -10.62 -8.68 -18.35
CA MET A 109 -11.06 -8.66 -16.96
C MET A 109 -11.41 -10.06 -16.47
N LEU A 110 -12.17 -10.83 -17.24
CA LEU A 110 -12.53 -12.22 -16.90
C LEU A 110 -11.29 -13.11 -16.80
N ALA A 111 -10.34 -12.97 -17.72
CA ALA A 111 -9.09 -13.72 -17.70
C ALA A 111 -8.27 -13.38 -16.43
N LEU A 112 -8.20 -12.11 -16.04
CA LEU A 112 -7.52 -11.67 -14.82
C LEU A 112 -8.21 -12.25 -13.57
N VAL A 113 -9.54 -12.16 -13.49
CA VAL A 113 -10.33 -12.72 -12.38
C VAL A 113 -10.07 -14.21 -12.26
N ASN A 114 -10.17 -14.98 -13.35
CA ASN A 114 -9.93 -16.42 -13.36
C ASN A 114 -8.51 -16.78 -12.92
N LYS A 115 -7.50 -15.97 -13.31
CA LYS A 115 -6.10 -16.19 -12.92
C LYS A 115 -5.89 -16.06 -11.41
N TYR A 116 -6.60 -15.13 -10.77
CA TYR A 116 -6.41 -14.83 -9.35
C TYR A 116 -7.59 -15.24 -8.45
N PHE A 117 -8.57 -15.94 -8.99
CA PHE A 117 -9.81 -16.30 -8.29
C PHE A 117 -9.56 -17.09 -6.98
N HIS A 118 -8.54 -17.92 -6.96
CA HIS A 118 -8.17 -18.73 -5.80
C HIS A 118 -6.99 -18.17 -4.99
N CYS A 119 -6.55 -16.95 -5.29
CA CYS A 119 -5.45 -16.29 -4.60
C CYS A 119 -5.98 -15.35 -3.51
N GLY A 120 -6.78 -15.84 -2.60
CA GLY A 120 -7.34 -15.00 -1.55
C GLY A 120 -7.57 -15.76 -0.27
#